data_d17e56efd841d14d87650ae38423a5ce
#
_entry.id   d17e56efd841d14d87650ae38423a5ce
#
_cell.length_a   1.000
_cell.length_b   1.000
_cell.length_c   1.000
_cell.angle_alpha   90.00
_cell.angle_beta   90.00
_cell.angle_gamma   90.00
#
_symmetry.space_group_name_H-M   'P 1'
#
loop_
_entity.id
_entity.type
_entity.pdbx_description
1 polymer ?
#
loop_
_entity_poly.entity_id
_entity_poly.type
_entity_poly.pdbx_seq_one_letter_code
_entity_poly.pdbx_strand_id
1 'polypeptide(L)'
;MNIKLMFLQIAAVILGRGCALIPGPKWWNPGPYTLKETGFCALMGTTASIAVLATEMIVVYDLYFDHVINFGIAFCILISSQLIGFAWAGVLLPILVYPTHAVFPETLPSISLLKSLFSVGEDSKDQVKFFKKAFLTVIVYEIFPTYITPALQAVNVFCLTLPKDPIVTSIFGGAQPFQGMGIFSVSGDWSMVGGLGPLYMPLTTQMHQLAAWVVSTLVFFLVYTKSWFGSGYNQHFPFLSVGLFTSEGKPYPYRQAVNQDGTANEDYLEKSGLPFFTGTYYIVQILLTTSLTSSIAHAVLYNYRIFGAMFKKSKRSADIDPHRLVCQKYKDFPLWGFILLALGAIGLAFGMSAISNSGLSAPALIVALIVSFILTLGTGFIFALTGFVVRLSPGIQMLGGLLFPGNVFASMWFTVYGGTSAYQGLNILKNMKYGQYIHLPPRLVVYSQLIGCTVGSLTTLLVARAIVSHEREVLLSPHGNGIFSGAEIAAFQARAVSWGLFSRHLFLSGQRYSAVSWGMLIGFALPVPFFVAHKIWPRFKLNQVIVPLFLGIVPGLYNMAYAGELARMVIGLTSQLWARRYRAQWFNKYNYILSAALDGGTEVAVFVLAMAFQGGGGRQSNFLRQSQS
;
A
#
# COMPACT_ATOMS: atom_id res chain seq x y z
N MET A 1 1.74 6.04 9.26
CA MET A 1 3.10 5.97 8.67
C MET A 1 3.47 4.50 8.53
N ASN A 2 3.66 3.98 7.33
CA ASN A 2 4.09 2.59 7.14
C ASN A 2 5.59 2.50 7.37
N ILE A 3 5.99 1.98 8.52
CA ILE A 3 7.41 1.78 8.85
C ILE A 3 7.90 0.54 8.09
N LYS A 4 8.97 0.68 7.31
CA LYS A 4 9.53 -0.43 6.56
C LYS A 4 10.17 -1.48 7.47
N LEU A 5 10.12 -2.73 7.03
CA LEU A 5 10.72 -3.88 7.74
C LEU A 5 12.21 -3.65 8.07
N MET A 6 12.95 -2.91 7.23
CA MET A 6 14.37 -2.61 7.44
C MET A 6 14.64 -1.81 8.72
N PHE A 7 13.90 -0.72 8.91
CA PHE A 7 14.02 0.11 10.11
C PHE A 7 13.75 -0.71 11.37
N LEU A 8 12.63 -1.44 11.38
CA LEU A 8 12.24 -2.28 12.53
C LEU A 8 13.29 -3.35 12.84
N GLN A 9 13.88 -3.93 11.80
CA GLN A 9 14.95 -4.92 11.94
C GLN A 9 16.22 -4.32 12.54
N ILE A 10 16.62 -3.13 12.08
CA ILE A 10 17.80 -2.42 12.62
C ILE A 10 17.53 -2.02 14.08
N ALA A 11 16.37 -1.47 14.37
CA ALA A 11 15.94 -1.12 15.72
C ALA A 11 15.93 -2.37 16.64
N ALA A 12 15.37 -3.49 16.16
CA ALA A 12 15.35 -4.76 16.91
C ALA A 12 16.76 -5.29 17.21
N VAL A 13 17.70 -5.17 16.26
CA VAL A 13 19.10 -5.59 16.49
C VAL A 13 19.78 -4.69 17.52
N ILE A 14 19.62 -3.38 17.40
CA ILE A 14 20.26 -2.43 18.33
C ILE A 14 19.69 -2.60 19.73
N LEU A 15 18.38 -2.56 19.88
CA LEU A 15 17.70 -2.69 21.17
C LEU A 15 17.91 -4.07 21.78
N GLY A 16 17.77 -5.15 20.97
CA GLY A 16 17.91 -6.52 21.46
C GLY A 16 19.33 -6.83 21.93
N ARG A 17 20.35 -6.40 21.18
CA ARG A 17 21.74 -6.52 21.63
C ARG A 17 22.03 -5.65 22.85
N GLY A 18 21.47 -4.42 22.90
CA GLY A 18 21.59 -3.56 24.06
C GLY A 18 20.96 -4.18 25.32
N CYS A 19 19.76 -4.72 25.22
CA CYS A 19 19.11 -5.42 26.32
C CYS A 19 19.87 -6.68 26.77
N ALA A 20 20.49 -7.40 25.84
CA ALA A 20 21.30 -8.57 26.16
C ALA A 20 22.60 -8.25 26.92
N LEU A 21 23.07 -7.00 26.90
CA LEU A 21 24.22 -6.54 27.73
C LEU A 21 23.82 -6.29 29.19
N ILE A 22 22.54 -6.12 29.48
CA ILE A 22 22.07 -5.87 30.86
C ILE A 22 22.03 -7.21 31.60
N PRO A 23 22.83 -7.39 32.68
CA PRO A 23 22.79 -8.62 33.44
C PRO A 23 21.46 -8.78 34.15
N GLY A 24 20.94 -10.01 34.19
CA GLY A 24 19.64 -10.28 34.76
C GLY A 24 19.30 -11.76 34.85
N PRO A 25 18.16 -12.11 35.42
CA PRO A 25 17.71 -13.49 35.54
C PRO A 25 17.48 -14.11 34.14
N LYS A 26 17.50 -15.44 34.04
CA LYS A 26 17.37 -16.17 32.76
C LYS A 26 16.10 -15.86 31.95
N TRP A 27 15.04 -15.39 32.61
CA TRP A 27 13.81 -14.97 31.93
C TRP A 27 13.96 -13.60 31.22
N TRP A 28 14.90 -12.73 31.69
CA TRP A 28 15.24 -11.45 31.08
C TRP A 28 16.38 -11.61 30.06
N ASN A 29 17.46 -12.26 30.46
CA ASN A 29 18.65 -12.46 29.64
C ASN A 29 18.97 -13.96 29.52
N PRO A 30 18.32 -14.69 28.58
CA PRO A 30 18.54 -16.13 28.40
C PRO A 30 19.86 -16.46 27.68
N GLY A 31 20.57 -15.44 27.15
CA GLY A 31 21.81 -15.62 26.41
C GLY A 31 21.99 -14.59 25.28
N PRO A 32 22.89 -14.88 24.33
CA PRO A 32 23.19 -13.96 23.22
C PRO A 32 21.97 -13.80 22.31
N TYR A 33 21.67 -12.54 21.97
CA TYR A 33 20.57 -12.18 21.07
C TYR A 33 20.77 -12.75 19.66
N THR A 34 19.79 -13.44 19.13
CA THR A 34 19.89 -14.25 17.93
C THR A 34 19.13 -13.68 16.73
N LEU A 35 19.43 -14.24 15.54
CA LEU A 35 18.72 -13.96 14.29
C LEU A 35 17.21 -14.20 14.40
N LYS A 36 16.79 -15.25 15.13
CA LYS A 36 15.37 -15.61 15.26
C LYS A 36 14.61 -14.62 16.14
N GLU A 37 15.21 -14.13 17.20
CA GLU A 37 14.65 -13.11 18.06
C GLU A 37 14.49 -11.79 17.30
N THR A 38 15.51 -11.37 16.54
CA THR A 38 15.41 -10.22 15.65
C THR A 38 14.26 -10.38 14.65
N GLY A 39 14.16 -11.54 14.02
CA GLY A 39 13.08 -11.84 13.07
C GLY A 39 11.70 -11.79 13.73
N PHE A 40 11.56 -12.32 14.93
CA PHE A 40 10.31 -12.26 15.70
C PHE A 40 9.91 -10.82 16.02
N CYS A 41 10.83 -10.00 16.55
CA CYS A 41 10.58 -8.61 16.89
C CYS A 41 10.27 -7.76 15.64
N ALA A 42 11.01 -7.98 14.54
CA ALA A 42 10.79 -7.27 13.28
C ALA A 42 9.42 -7.58 12.68
N LEU A 43 8.98 -8.84 12.70
CA LEU A 43 7.65 -9.26 12.25
C LEU A 43 6.53 -8.68 13.12
N MET A 44 6.71 -8.67 14.43
CA MET A 44 5.78 -8.06 15.38
C MET A 44 5.63 -6.56 15.08
N GLY A 45 6.74 -5.84 14.94
CA GLY A 45 6.74 -4.41 14.62
C GLY A 45 6.14 -4.10 13.24
N THR A 46 6.44 -4.92 12.22
CA THR A 46 5.88 -4.75 10.87
C THR A 46 4.36 -4.88 10.89
N THR A 47 3.83 -5.86 11.63
CA THR A 47 2.38 -6.03 11.74
C THR A 47 1.74 -4.91 12.55
N ALA A 48 2.42 -4.42 13.61
CA ALA A 48 1.93 -3.31 14.41
C ALA A 48 1.89 -1.96 13.63
N SER A 49 2.77 -1.78 12.65
CA SER A 49 2.89 -0.53 11.87
C SER A 49 2.00 -0.48 10.62
N ILE A 50 1.20 -1.52 10.33
CA ILE A 50 0.34 -1.55 9.15
C ILE A 50 -0.74 -0.48 9.25
N ALA A 51 -0.87 0.34 8.19
CA ALA A 51 -2.01 1.24 8.03
C ALA A 51 -3.29 0.43 7.78
N VAL A 52 -4.27 0.62 8.63
CA VAL A 52 -5.54 -0.12 8.61
C VAL A 52 -6.66 0.80 8.15
N LEU A 53 -7.42 0.41 7.12
CA LEU A 53 -8.55 1.20 6.60
C LEU A 53 -9.62 1.51 7.66
N ALA A 54 -9.72 0.66 8.68
CA ALA A 54 -10.60 0.93 9.82
C ALA A 54 -10.21 2.21 10.56
N THR A 55 -8.90 2.56 10.62
CA THR A 55 -8.45 3.84 11.19
C THR A 55 -8.91 5.01 10.34
N GLU A 56 -8.79 4.91 9.00
CA GLU A 56 -9.28 5.93 8.07
C GLU A 56 -10.78 6.15 8.25
N MET A 57 -11.57 5.08 8.35
CA MET A 57 -13.01 5.15 8.60
C MET A 57 -13.31 5.88 9.92
N ILE A 58 -12.66 5.49 11.02
CA ILE A 58 -12.88 6.10 12.34
C ILE A 58 -12.57 7.60 12.32
N VAL A 59 -11.47 7.98 11.63
CA VAL A 59 -11.08 9.38 11.48
C VAL A 59 -12.07 10.13 10.58
N VAL A 60 -12.59 9.52 9.51
CA VAL A 60 -13.62 10.13 8.65
C VAL A 60 -14.91 10.39 9.41
N TYR A 61 -15.35 9.44 10.25
CA TYR A 61 -16.53 9.63 11.10
C TYR A 61 -16.38 10.86 12.01
N ASP A 62 -15.20 11.06 12.61
CA ASP A 62 -14.91 12.19 13.48
C ASP A 62 -14.77 13.52 12.69
N LEU A 63 -13.91 13.55 11.65
CA LEU A 63 -13.56 14.79 10.94
C LEU A 63 -14.70 15.32 10.06
N TYR A 64 -15.43 14.41 9.39
CA TYR A 64 -16.37 14.79 8.33
C TYR A 64 -17.85 14.69 8.74
N PHE A 65 -18.16 13.83 9.70
CA PHE A 65 -19.55 13.62 10.15
C PHE A 65 -19.76 13.97 11.63
N ASP A 66 -18.74 14.49 12.30
CA ASP A 66 -18.77 14.91 13.73
C ASP A 66 -19.28 13.78 14.66
N HIS A 67 -19.02 12.50 14.28
CA HIS A 67 -19.45 11.32 15.00
C HIS A 67 -18.24 10.55 15.56
N VAL A 68 -18.02 10.64 16.87
CA VAL A 68 -16.90 9.95 17.54
C VAL A 68 -17.30 8.54 17.95
N ILE A 69 -16.79 7.52 17.27
CA ILE A 69 -17.03 6.11 17.61
C ILE A 69 -16.41 5.79 18.98
N ASN A 70 -17.14 5.06 19.85
CA ASN A 70 -16.61 4.65 21.16
C ASN A 70 -15.28 3.91 21.02
N PHE A 71 -14.35 4.12 21.98
CA PHE A 71 -13.00 3.56 21.94
C PHE A 71 -12.98 2.03 21.85
N GLY A 72 -13.81 1.36 22.66
CA GLY A 72 -13.90 -0.11 22.66
C GLY A 72 -14.44 -0.67 21.34
N ILE A 73 -15.46 -0.01 20.77
CA ILE A 73 -16.03 -0.38 19.46
C ILE A 73 -14.98 -0.19 18.38
N ALA A 74 -14.31 0.97 18.34
CA ALA A 74 -13.25 1.28 17.38
C ALA A 74 -12.10 0.25 17.44
N PHE A 75 -11.67 -0.12 18.63
CA PHE A 75 -10.65 -1.16 18.84
C PHE A 75 -11.11 -2.53 18.34
N CYS A 76 -12.37 -2.93 18.61
CA CYS A 76 -12.93 -4.19 18.11
C CYS A 76 -13.03 -4.21 16.58
N ILE A 77 -13.37 -3.09 15.93
CA ILE A 77 -13.40 -2.97 14.46
C ILE A 77 -11.98 -3.14 13.89
N LEU A 78 -11.00 -2.46 14.48
CA LEU A 78 -9.59 -2.57 14.07
C LEU A 78 -9.07 -4.00 14.15
N ILE A 79 -9.30 -4.68 15.27
CA ILE A 79 -8.84 -6.05 15.47
C ILE A 79 -9.58 -7.04 14.59
N SER A 80 -10.92 -6.99 14.56
CA SER A 80 -11.72 -7.97 13.81
C SER A 80 -11.41 -7.95 12.32
N SER A 81 -11.29 -6.75 11.73
CA SER A 81 -10.96 -6.61 10.30
C SER A 81 -9.58 -7.19 9.94
N GLN A 82 -8.61 -7.10 10.85
CA GLN A 82 -7.28 -7.69 10.66
C GLN A 82 -7.26 -9.20 10.89
N LEU A 83 -7.90 -9.71 11.94
CA LEU A 83 -7.92 -11.15 12.26
C LEU A 83 -8.59 -12.01 11.18
N ILE A 84 -9.55 -11.46 10.44
CA ILE A 84 -10.12 -12.12 9.26
C ILE A 84 -9.02 -12.37 8.21
N GLY A 85 -8.10 -11.41 8.01
CA GLY A 85 -6.96 -11.58 7.12
C GLY A 85 -6.01 -12.73 7.51
N PHE A 86 -5.86 -13.01 8.82
CA PHE A 86 -5.12 -14.21 9.29
C PHE A 86 -5.76 -15.49 8.79
N ALA A 87 -7.08 -15.58 8.82
CA ALA A 87 -7.78 -16.75 8.34
C ALA A 87 -7.58 -16.97 6.83
N TRP A 88 -7.71 -15.91 6.04
CA TRP A 88 -7.44 -15.97 4.60
C TRP A 88 -6.01 -16.40 4.31
N ALA A 89 -5.04 -15.81 4.99
CA ALA A 89 -3.64 -16.22 4.87
C ALA A 89 -3.44 -17.68 5.23
N GLY A 90 -4.01 -18.16 6.34
CA GLY A 90 -3.88 -19.55 6.79
C GLY A 90 -4.33 -20.58 5.75
N VAL A 91 -5.46 -20.31 5.09
CA VAL A 91 -5.98 -21.16 3.99
C VAL A 91 -5.08 -21.08 2.75
N LEU A 92 -4.49 -19.92 2.46
CA LEU A 92 -3.74 -19.66 1.24
C LEU A 92 -2.24 -19.98 1.35
N LEU A 93 -1.70 -20.30 2.53
CA LEU A 93 -0.28 -20.66 2.75
C LEU A 93 0.24 -21.72 1.76
N PRO A 94 -0.47 -22.84 1.52
CA PRO A 94 0.00 -23.89 0.63
C PRO A 94 0.12 -23.46 -0.83
N ILE A 95 -0.56 -22.37 -1.21
CA ILE A 95 -0.67 -21.88 -2.59
C ILE A 95 0.29 -20.73 -2.82
N LEU A 96 0.37 -19.80 -1.88
CA LEU A 96 1.04 -18.51 -2.06
C LEU A 96 2.36 -18.36 -1.28
N VAL A 97 2.73 -19.33 -0.43
CA VAL A 97 3.96 -19.24 0.38
C VAL A 97 4.88 -20.42 0.17
N TYR A 98 4.34 -21.65 0.18
CA TYR A 98 5.15 -22.86 0.12
C TYR A 98 5.80 -23.18 -1.23
N PRO A 99 5.21 -22.81 -2.39
CA PRO A 99 5.83 -23.06 -3.69
C PRO A 99 7.07 -22.21 -3.94
N THR A 100 7.97 -22.72 -4.80
CA THR A 100 9.24 -22.05 -5.17
C THR A 100 9.04 -20.73 -5.91
N HIS A 101 7.98 -20.62 -6.73
CA HIS A 101 7.68 -19.40 -7.49
C HIS A 101 7.23 -18.23 -6.62
N ALA A 102 6.78 -18.47 -5.40
CA ALA A 102 6.35 -17.41 -4.46
C ALA A 102 7.58 -16.81 -3.75
N VAL A 103 8.15 -15.75 -4.30
CA VAL A 103 9.43 -15.17 -3.83
C VAL A 103 9.23 -14.02 -2.86
N PHE A 104 8.23 -13.15 -3.05
CA PHE A 104 8.04 -11.89 -2.34
C PHE A 104 9.30 -11.02 -2.34
N PRO A 105 9.66 -10.42 -3.48
CA PRO A 105 10.95 -9.73 -3.67
C PRO A 105 11.26 -8.64 -2.63
N GLU A 106 10.23 -8.00 -2.08
CA GLU A 106 10.33 -6.98 -1.02
C GLU A 106 11.04 -7.49 0.25
N THR A 107 11.04 -8.81 0.49
CA THR A 107 11.67 -9.41 1.69
C THR A 107 13.16 -9.64 1.51
N LEU A 108 13.68 -9.67 0.28
CA LEU A 108 15.07 -10.07 0.00
C LEU A 108 16.13 -9.17 0.63
N PRO A 109 16.03 -7.84 0.61
CA PRO A 109 17.00 -6.97 1.27
C PRO A 109 17.06 -7.22 2.79
N SER A 110 15.89 -7.35 3.45
CA SER A 110 15.79 -7.63 4.89
C SER A 110 16.47 -8.96 5.26
N ILE A 111 16.22 -10.00 4.47
CA ILE A 111 16.80 -11.33 4.69
C ILE A 111 18.32 -11.28 4.50
N SER A 112 18.78 -10.59 3.46
CA SER A 112 20.20 -10.42 3.15
C SER A 112 20.93 -9.72 4.30
N LEU A 113 20.37 -8.60 4.78
CA LEU A 113 20.92 -7.87 5.92
C LEU A 113 20.94 -8.73 7.19
N LEU A 114 19.85 -9.39 7.52
CA LEU A 114 19.76 -10.19 8.73
C LEU A 114 20.76 -11.35 8.72
N LYS A 115 20.86 -12.06 7.60
CA LYS A 115 21.87 -13.12 7.44
C LYS A 115 23.29 -12.58 7.60
N SER A 116 23.62 -11.44 7.00
CA SER A 116 24.95 -10.83 7.10
C SER A 116 25.31 -10.43 8.55
N LEU A 117 24.34 -9.91 9.32
CA LEU A 117 24.55 -9.46 10.70
C LEU A 117 24.80 -10.60 11.70
N PHE A 118 24.32 -11.81 11.40
CA PHE A 118 24.40 -12.98 12.29
C PHE A 118 25.21 -14.14 11.74
N SER A 119 25.68 -14.09 10.48
CA SER A 119 26.58 -15.12 9.93
C SER A 119 28.03 -14.86 10.32
N VAL A 120 28.78 -15.95 10.45
CA VAL A 120 30.24 -15.93 10.72
C VAL A 120 30.97 -16.24 9.43
N GLY A 121 31.88 -15.36 8.97
CA GLY A 121 32.66 -15.53 7.76
C GLY A 121 33.20 -14.21 7.24
N GLU A 122 34.20 -14.24 6.37
CA GLU A 122 34.80 -13.02 5.80
C GLU A 122 33.85 -12.28 4.88
N ASP A 123 33.10 -13.01 4.05
CA ASP A 123 32.07 -12.40 3.21
C ASP A 123 31.01 -11.63 4.00
N SER A 124 30.59 -12.15 5.15
CA SER A 124 29.64 -11.47 6.04
C SER A 124 30.26 -10.24 6.70
N LYS A 125 31.53 -10.29 7.07
CA LYS A 125 32.25 -9.11 7.60
C LYS A 125 32.32 -7.99 6.57
N ASP A 126 32.64 -8.31 5.31
CA ASP A 126 32.68 -7.36 4.21
C ASP A 126 31.29 -6.75 3.96
N GLN A 127 30.25 -7.57 3.95
CA GLN A 127 28.87 -7.12 3.78
C GLN A 127 28.44 -6.18 4.91
N VAL A 128 28.77 -6.50 6.15
CA VAL A 128 28.46 -5.64 7.32
C VAL A 128 29.27 -4.34 7.28
N LYS A 129 30.54 -4.39 6.88
CA LYS A 129 31.38 -3.19 6.70
C LYS A 129 30.81 -2.28 5.61
N PHE A 130 30.42 -2.86 4.48
CA PHE A 130 29.77 -2.15 3.38
C PHE A 130 28.44 -1.55 3.82
N PHE A 131 27.58 -2.33 4.50
CA PHE A 131 26.31 -1.88 5.07
C PHE A 131 26.50 -0.67 5.99
N LYS A 132 27.40 -0.75 6.98
CA LYS A 132 27.66 0.34 7.92
C LYS A 132 28.09 1.61 7.20
N LYS A 133 28.99 1.49 6.21
CA LYS A 133 29.45 2.64 5.43
C LYS A 133 28.30 3.29 4.64
N ALA A 134 27.55 2.51 3.88
CA ALA A 134 26.42 3.02 3.10
C ALA A 134 25.31 3.59 3.98
N PHE A 135 24.99 2.93 5.09
CA PHE A 135 23.97 3.35 6.05
C PHE A 135 24.31 4.68 6.71
N LEU A 136 25.53 4.85 7.21
CA LEU A 136 25.96 6.11 7.81
C LEU A 136 26.03 7.23 6.77
N THR A 137 26.50 6.92 5.57
CA THR A 137 26.55 7.90 4.47
C THR A 137 25.17 8.44 4.13
N VAL A 138 24.16 7.56 4.01
CA VAL A 138 22.80 8.00 3.67
C VAL A 138 22.13 8.77 4.81
N ILE A 139 22.36 8.40 6.07
CA ILE A 139 21.82 9.18 7.22
C ILE A 139 22.32 10.62 7.17
N VAL A 140 23.61 10.83 6.93
CA VAL A 140 24.17 12.17 6.82
C VAL A 140 23.68 12.87 5.55
N TYR A 141 23.61 12.16 4.44
CA TYR A 141 23.16 12.70 3.16
C TYR A 141 21.71 13.20 3.20
N GLU A 142 20.79 12.47 3.86
CA GLU A 142 19.36 12.82 3.90
C GLU A 142 19.05 14.13 4.65
N ILE A 143 20.00 14.66 5.41
CA ILE A 143 19.88 16.00 6.00
C ILE A 143 19.81 17.07 4.89
N PHE A 144 20.52 16.86 3.78
CA PHE A 144 20.58 17.85 2.68
C PHE A 144 19.23 17.99 1.96
N PRO A 145 18.62 16.94 1.38
CA PRO A 145 17.35 17.10 0.67
C PRO A 145 16.19 17.44 1.62
N THR A 146 16.26 17.04 2.89
CA THR A 146 15.17 17.28 3.83
C THR A 146 15.17 18.71 4.37
N TYR A 147 16.35 19.29 4.68
CA TYR A 147 16.43 20.57 5.39
C TYR A 147 17.33 21.63 4.73
N ILE A 148 18.49 21.25 4.19
CA ILE A 148 19.47 22.22 3.70
C ILE A 148 19.13 22.70 2.29
N THR A 149 18.79 21.76 1.41
CA THR A 149 18.53 21.99 -0.02
C THR A 149 17.29 21.23 -0.48
N PRO A 150 16.07 21.64 -0.09
CA PRO A 150 14.83 20.96 -0.50
C PRO A 150 14.65 20.85 -2.02
N ALA A 151 15.34 21.72 -2.80
CA ALA A 151 15.37 21.61 -4.25
C ALA A 151 15.88 20.25 -4.74
N LEU A 152 16.73 19.55 -3.97
CA LEU A 152 17.17 18.17 -4.31
C LEU A 152 16.05 17.14 -4.34
N GLN A 153 14.90 17.42 -3.73
CA GLN A 153 13.74 16.52 -3.78
C GLN A 153 13.13 16.48 -5.19
N ALA A 154 13.15 17.62 -5.90
CA ALA A 154 12.60 17.69 -7.25
C ALA A 154 13.26 18.83 -8.04
N VAL A 155 14.28 18.51 -8.83
CA VAL A 155 14.86 19.45 -9.79
C VAL A 155 14.24 19.19 -11.15
N ASN A 156 13.56 20.21 -11.70
CA ASN A 156 13.02 20.15 -13.05
C ASN A 156 13.35 21.42 -13.84
N VAL A 157 14.17 21.26 -14.87
CA VAL A 157 14.65 22.40 -15.67
C VAL A 157 13.51 23.09 -16.41
N PHE A 158 12.53 22.34 -16.92
CA PHE A 158 11.39 22.91 -17.66
C PHE A 158 10.49 23.74 -16.74
N CYS A 159 10.24 23.27 -15.53
CA CYS A 159 9.45 24.00 -14.55
C CYS A 159 10.17 25.27 -14.06
N LEU A 160 11.50 25.23 -13.96
CA LEU A 160 12.31 26.40 -13.59
C LEU A 160 12.32 27.48 -14.68
N THR A 161 12.26 27.11 -15.97
CA THR A 161 12.25 28.07 -17.09
C THR A 161 10.90 28.76 -17.28
N LEU A 162 9.79 28.07 -16.98
CA LEU A 162 8.42 28.56 -17.18
C LEU A 162 7.53 28.33 -15.92
N PRO A 163 7.88 28.94 -14.77
CA PRO A 163 7.23 28.64 -13.49
C PRO A 163 5.79 29.15 -13.38
N LYS A 164 5.38 30.08 -14.26
CA LYS A 164 4.02 30.68 -14.24
C LYS A 164 3.05 30.02 -15.22
N ASP A 165 3.53 29.14 -16.10
CA ASP A 165 2.65 28.45 -17.05
C ASP A 165 1.94 27.28 -16.35
N PRO A 166 0.59 27.29 -16.23
CA PRO A 166 -0.14 26.25 -15.53
C PRO A 166 -0.06 24.88 -16.22
N ILE A 167 0.15 24.84 -17.54
CA ILE A 167 0.31 23.59 -18.28
C ILE A 167 1.69 23.00 -18.01
N VAL A 168 2.73 23.84 -18.08
CA VAL A 168 4.12 23.42 -17.80
C VAL A 168 4.26 22.95 -16.36
N THR A 169 3.69 23.67 -15.39
CA THR A 169 3.74 23.27 -13.98
C THR A 169 2.94 22.00 -13.71
N SER A 170 1.82 21.78 -14.40
CA SER A 170 1.03 20.55 -14.29
C SER A 170 1.78 19.32 -14.82
N ILE A 171 2.59 19.46 -15.87
CA ILE A 171 3.33 18.35 -16.47
C ILE A 171 4.66 18.10 -15.75
N PHE A 172 5.44 19.16 -15.53
CA PHE A 172 6.82 19.09 -15.07
C PHE A 172 6.97 19.38 -13.56
N GLY A 173 5.98 20.03 -12.92
CA GLY A 173 5.93 20.19 -11.47
C GLY A 173 5.67 18.86 -10.77
N GLY A 174 5.71 18.84 -9.44
CA GLY A 174 5.31 17.64 -8.71
C GLY A 174 6.26 17.14 -7.65
N ALA A 175 6.81 18.07 -6.87
CA ALA A 175 7.51 17.72 -5.63
C ALA A 175 6.55 17.12 -4.59
N GLN A 176 5.29 17.55 -4.60
CA GLN A 176 4.25 17.09 -3.67
C GLN A 176 3.11 16.40 -4.42
N PRO A 177 2.32 15.53 -3.74
CA PRO A 177 1.15 14.91 -4.32
C PRO A 177 0.18 15.95 -4.90
N PHE A 178 -0.39 15.65 -6.06
CA PHE A 178 -1.37 16.46 -6.79
C PHE A 178 -0.90 17.80 -7.36
N GLN A 179 0.38 18.16 -7.25
CA GLN A 179 0.90 19.41 -7.84
C GLN A 179 1.24 19.29 -9.32
N GLY A 180 1.54 18.10 -9.80
CA GLY A 180 1.87 17.83 -11.20
C GLY A 180 2.46 16.45 -11.37
N MET A 181 2.87 16.12 -12.61
CA MET A 181 3.37 14.78 -12.94
C MET A 181 4.89 14.61 -12.77
N GLY A 182 5.63 15.67 -12.51
CA GLY A 182 7.08 15.63 -12.26
C GLY A 182 7.90 14.98 -13.37
N ILE A 183 7.46 15.09 -14.63
CA ILE A 183 8.13 14.45 -15.76
C ILE A 183 9.50 15.07 -15.95
N PHE A 184 10.52 14.23 -16.18
CA PHE A 184 11.92 14.63 -16.24
C PHE A 184 12.44 15.33 -14.98
N SER A 185 11.71 15.27 -13.87
CA SER A 185 12.27 15.70 -12.59
C SER A 185 13.33 14.71 -12.12
N VAL A 186 14.41 15.23 -11.56
CA VAL A 186 15.46 14.43 -10.94
C VAL A 186 15.39 14.64 -9.44
N SER A 187 15.27 13.54 -8.70
CA SER A 187 15.31 13.54 -7.24
C SER A 187 16.62 12.92 -6.75
N GLY A 188 17.27 13.60 -5.81
CA GLY A 188 18.37 13.06 -5.02
C GLY A 188 17.91 12.51 -3.68
N ASP A 189 16.64 12.65 -3.33
CA ASP A 189 16.06 12.18 -2.06
C ASP A 189 15.70 10.69 -2.16
N TRP A 190 16.37 9.85 -1.37
CA TRP A 190 16.10 8.42 -1.38
C TRP A 190 14.70 8.07 -0.84
N SER A 191 14.12 8.90 0.00
CA SER A 191 12.74 8.71 0.48
C SER A 191 11.74 8.69 -0.68
N MET A 192 11.97 9.48 -1.72
CA MET A 192 11.16 9.51 -2.95
C MET A 192 11.57 8.44 -3.95
N VAL A 193 12.87 8.21 -4.14
CA VAL A 193 13.41 7.26 -5.12
C VAL A 193 13.22 5.81 -4.67
N GLY A 194 13.47 5.51 -3.39
CA GLY A 194 13.42 4.15 -2.81
C GLY A 194 12.02 3.55 -2.68
N GLY A 195 10.96 4.36 -2.82
CA GLY A 195 9.58 3.97 -2.48
C GLY A 195 9.05 2.70 -3.15
N LEU A 196 9.44 2.42 -4.41
CA LEU A 196 9.03 1.22 -5.15
C LEU A 196 10.19 0.23 -5.37
N GLY A 197 11.21 0.26 -4.53
CA GLY A 197 12.25 -0.76 -4.46
C GLY A 197 13.10 -0.97 -5.72
N PRO A 198 13.76 0.06 -6.27
CA PRO A 198 14.48 -0.05 -7.53
C PRO A 198 15.58 -1.12 -7.55
N LEU A 199 16.16 -1.42 -6.40
CA LEU A 199 17.27 -2.38 -6.29
C LEU A 199 16.82 -3.83 -6.16
N TYR A 200 15.57 -4.10 -5.72
CA TYR A 200 15.12 -5.48 -5.47
C TYR A 200 13.91 -5.92 -6.30
N MET A 201 13.15 -4.99 -6.89
CA MET A 201 12.03 -5.35 -7.75
C MET A 201 12.51 -6.06 -9.02
N PRO A 202 11.82 -7.13 -9.45
CA PRO A 202 12.15 -7.83 -10.69
C PRO A 202 12.14 -6.92 -11.91
N LEU A 203 12.98 -7.21 -12.89
CA LEU A 203 13.05 -6.44 -14.14
C LEU A 203 11.68 -6.32 -14.84
N THR A 204 10.89 -7.40 -14.84
CA THR A 204 9.52 -7.39 -15.40
C THR A 204 8.65 -6.34 -14.73
N THR A 205 8.69 -6.23 -13.40
CA THR A 205 7.96 -5.21 -12.65
C THR A 205 8.42 -3.80 -13.04
N GLN A 206 9.73 -3.58 -13.13
CA GLN A 206 10.29 -2.28 -13.52
C GLN A 206 9.92 -1.87 -14.94
N MET A 207 9.88 -2.81 -15.90
CA MET A 207 9.44 -2.54 -17.26
C MET A 207 7.95 -2.15 -17.33
N HIS A 208 7.10 -2.80 -16.49
CA HIS A 208 5.70 -2.39 -16.36
C HIS A 208 5.56 -1.01 -15.72
N GLN A 209 6.40 -0.67 -14.74
CA GLN A 209 6.44 0.66 -14.13
C GLN A 209 6.83 1.74 -15.15
N LEU A 210 7.86 1.49 -15.95
CA LEU A 210 8.28 2.40 -17.02
C LEU A 210 7.16 2.61 -18.05
N ALA A 211 6.57 1.52 -18.55
CA ALA A 211 5.47 1.60 -19.49
C ALA A 211 4.24 2.33 -18.91
N ALA A 212 3.89 2.04 -17.66
CA ALA A 212 2.79 2.71 -16.96
C ALA A 212 3.06 4.20 -16.76
N TRP A 213 4.28 4.59 -16.43
CA TRP A 213 4.67 5.99 -16.27
C TRP A 213 4.53 6.78 -17.59
N VAL A 214 5.03 6.23 -18.68
CA VAL A 214 4.89 6.86 -20.01
C VAL A 214 3.42 6.98 -20.41
N VAL A 215 2.65 5.89 -20.28
CA VAL A 215 1.24 5.90 -20.68
C VAL A 215 0.40 6.82 -19.79
N SER A 216 0.61 6.80 -18.47
CA SER A 216 -0.12 7.68 -17.55
C SER A 216 0.12 9.16 -17.87
N THR A 217 1.36 9.51 -18.17
CA THR A 217 1.76 10.85 -18.58
C THR A 217 0.97 11.32 -19.81
N LEU A 218 1.00 10.52 -20.87
CA LEU A 218 0.32 10.85 -22.13
C LEU A 218 -1.20 10.94 -21.94
N VAL A 219 -1.79 9.96 -21.26
CA VAL A 219 -3.25 9.90 -21.07
C VAL A 219 -3.74 11.04 -20.20
N PHE A 220 -3.11 11.29 -19.06
CA PHE A 220 -3.56 12.37 -18.15
C PHE A 220 -3.38 13.75 -18.77
N PHE A 221 -2.27 13.97 -19.48
CA PHE A 221 -2.04 15.21 -20.21
C PHE A 221 -3.12 15.45 -21.28
N LEU A 222 -3.42 14.45 -22.11
CA LEU A 222 -4.44 14.58 -23.17
C LEU A 222 -5.84 14.79 -22.59
N VAL A 223 -6.21 14.03 -21.56
CA VAL A 223 -7.52 14.17 -20.89
C VAL A 223 -7.72 15.57 -20.33
N TYR A 224 -6.69 16.13 -19.69
CA TYR A 224 -6.75 17.45 -19.07
C TYR A 224 -6.77 18.57 -20.09
N THR A 225 -5.82 18.61 -21.02
CA THR A 225 -5.68 19.70 -22.00
C THR A 225 -6.81 19.73 -23.01
N LYS A 226 -7.33 18.58 -23.40
CA LYS A 226 -8.50 18.48 -24.31
C LYS A 226 -9.83 18.55 -23.57
N SER A 227 -9.80 18.71 -22.26
CA SER A 227 -11.01 18.75 -21.41
C SER A 227 -11.99 17.61 -21.69
N TRP A 228 -11.47 16.40 -21.89
CA TRP A 228 -12.30 15.22 -22.09
C TRP A 228 -13.23 15.02 -20.89
N PHE A 229 -14.41 14.51 -21.15
CA PHE A 229 -15.45 14.28 -20.13
C PHE A 229 -16.01 15.55 -19.48
N GLY A 230 -15.76 16.76 -20.04
CA GLY A 230 -16.31 18.02 -19.52
C GLY A 230 -15.72 18.46 -18.17
N SER A 231 -14.55 17.96 -17.79
CA SER A 231 -13.92 18.25 -16.49
C SER A 231 -12.39 18.33 -16.61
N GLY A 232 -11.92 19.31 -17.34
CA GLY A 232 -10.51 19.56 -17.60
C GLY A 232 -10.11 21.03 -17.47
N TYR A 233 -9.07 21.44 -18.20
CA TYR A 233 -8.50 22.77 -18.14
C TYR A 233 -9.53 23.88 -18.45
N ASN A 234 -10.31 23.71 -19.52
CA ASN A 234 -11.28 24.72 -19.97
C ASN A 234 -12.43 24.97 -18.98
N GLN A 235 -12.71 24.02 -18.08
CA GLN A 235 -13.74 24.13 -17.05
C GLN A 235 -13.16 24.45 -15.67
N HIS A 236 -11.89 24.86 -15.59
CA HIS A 236 -11.20 25.23 -14.35
C HIS A 236 -11.10 24.10 -13.30
N PHE A 237 -11.18 22.84 -13.73
CA PHE A 237 -10.93 21.72 -12.82
C PHE A 237 -9.43 21.59 -12.54
N PRO A 238 -9.02 21.14 -11.32
CA PRO A 238 -7.62 20.87 -11.04
C PRO A 238 -7.10 19.71 -11.92
N PHE A 239 -5.82 19.75 -12.25
CA PHE A 239 -5.18 18.71 -13.06
C PHE A 239 -5.25 17.33 -12.41
N LEU A 240 -4.83 17.25 -11.15
CA LEU A 240 -4.89 16.04 -10.33
C LEU A 240 -5.69 16.36 -9.06
N SER A 241 -6.69 15.57 -8.77
CA SER A 241 -7.42 15.63 -7.50
C SER A 241 -8.34 14.43 -7.35
N VAL A 242 -8.45 13.91 -6.14
CA VAL A 242 -9.38 12.83 -5.77
C VAL A 242 -10.68 13.36 -5.17
N GLY A 243 -10.84 14.68 -5.06
CA GLY A 243 -12.01 15.36 -4.49
C GLY A 243 -13.23 15.30 -5.39
N LEU A 244 -14.36 15.75 -4.80
CA LEU A 244 -15.62 15.98 -5.47
C LEU A 244 -15.76 17.46 -5.79
N PHE A 245 -16.33 17.78 -6.94
CA PHE A 245 -16.47 19.14 -7.45
C PHE A 245 -17.91 19.42 -7.90
N THR A 246 -18.26 20.70 -7.92
CA THR A 246 -19.46 21.20 -8.63
C THR A 246 -19.19 21.25 -10.14
N SER A 247 -20.22 21.54 -10.94
CA SER A 247 -20.10 21.77 -12.39
C SER A 247 -19.13 22.91 -12.76
N GLU A 248 -18.86 23.83 -11.83
CA GLU A 248 -17.97 24.98 -12.00
C GLU A 248 -16.51 24.70 -11.55
N GLY A 249 -16.19 23.46 -11.14
CA GLY A 249 -14.86 23.12 -10.63
C GLY A 249 -14.58 23.55 -9.18
N LYS A 250 -15.60 24.02 -8.44
CA LYS A 250 -15.48 24.33 -7.00
C LYS A 250 -15.65 23.06 -6.15
N PRO A 251 -15.06 22.98 -4.94
CA PRO A 251 -15.26 21.85 -4.04
C PRO A 251 -16.75 21.59 -3.76
N TYR A 252 -17.17 20.33 -3.84
CA TYR A 252 -18.55 19.92 -3.61
C TYR A 252 -18.86 19.92 -2.10
N PRO A 253 -19.94 20.58 -1.65
CA PRO A 253 -20.30 20.69 -0.23
C PRO A 253 -21.01 19.42 0.27
N TYR A 254 -20.27 18.33 0.37
CA TYR A 254 -20.76 16.99 0.74
C TYR A 254 -21.50 16.93 2.09
N ARG A 255 -21.16 17.80 3.07
CA ARG A 255 -21.84 17.85 4.38
C ARG A 255 -23.33 18.15 4.26
N GLN A 256 -23.73 18.95 3.26
CA GLN A 256 -25.13 19.31 3.00
C GLN A 256 -25.85 18.22 2.19
N ALA A 257 -25.11 17.42 1.43
CA ALA A 257 -25.63 16.35 0.60
C ALA A 257 -25.87 15.02 1.33
N VAL A 258 -25.38 14.89 2.57
CA VAL A 258 -25.44 13.66 3.38
C VAL A 258 -26.17 13.94 4.68
N ASN A 259 -27.21 13.16 5.00
CA ASN A 259 -27.92 13.19 6.27
C ASN A 259 -27.08 12.58 7.39
N GLN A 260 -27.46 12.77 8.66
CA GLN A 260 -26.76 12.22 9.83
C GLN A 260 -26.74 10.70 9.87
N ASP A 261 -27.70 10.03 9.24
CA ASP A 261 -27.79 8.56 9.10
C ASP A 261 -26.98 8.01 7.91
N GLY A 262 -26.28 8.87 7.17
CA GLY A 262 -25.48 8.50 6.00
C GLY A 262 -26.27 8.34 4.71
N THR A 263 -27.56 8.70 4.69
CA THR A 263 -28.41 8.70 3.49
C THR A 263 -28.31 10.00 2.72
N ALA A 264 -28.88 10.03 1.49
CA ALA A 264 -28.90 11.22 0.65
C ALA A 264 -29.88 12.28 1.19
N ASN A 265 -29.48 13.54 1.15
CA ASN A 265 -30.37 14.68 1.32
C ASN A 265 -30.95 15.05 -0.05
N GLU A 266 -32.12 14.49 -0.37
CA GLU A 266 -32.78 14.67 -1.67
C GLU A 266 -33.07 16.13 -1.99
N ASP A 267 -33.53 16.93 -1.00
CA ASP A 267 -33.81 18.35 -1.17
C ASP A 267 -32.60 19.17 -1.60
N TYR A 268 -31.41 18.78 -1.08
CA TYR A 268 -30.15 19.40 -1.46
C TYR A 268 -29.70 18.97 -2.86
N LEU A 269 -29.89 17.71 -3.20
CA LEU A 269 -29.50 17.16 -4.50
C LEU A 269 -30.31 17.76 -5.66
N GLU A 270 -31.60 17.98 -5.47
CA GLU A 270 -32.44 18.64 -6.46
C GLU A 270 -31.97 20.08 -6.78
N LYS A 271 -31.43 20.78 -5.77
CA LYS A 271 -30.95 22.17 -5.91
C LYS A 271 -29.53 22.27 -6.44
N SER A 272 -28.61 21.42 -5.96
CA SER A 272 -27.16 21.55 -6.19
C SER A 272 -26.61 20.56 -7.21
N GLY A 273 -27.39 19.56 -7.57
CA GLY A 273 -27.00 18.51 -8.53
C GLY A 273 -25.96 17.52 -7.98
N LEU A 274 -25.61 16.57 -8.84
CA LEU A 274 -24.65 15.49 -8.54
C LEU A 274 -23.20 15.99 -8.66
N PRO A 275 -22.27 15.40 -7.87
CA PRO A 275 -20.86 15.79 -7.93
C PRO A 275 -20.18 15.39 -9.24
N PHE A 276 -19.09 16.10 -9.53
CA PHE A 276 -18.20 15.85 -10.65
C PHE A 276 -16.83 15.40 -10.16
N PHE A 277 -16.16 14.57 -10.96
CA PHE A 277 -14.74 14.23 -10.81
C PHE A 277 -13.89 15.01 -11.81
N THR A 278 -12.59 15.15 -11.52
CA THR A 278 -11.63 15.55 -12.55
C THR A 278 -11.56 14.48 -13.64
N GLY A 279 -11.36 14.89 -14.89
CA GLY A 279 -11.25 13.94 -16.00
C GLY A 279 -10.13 12.91 -15.82
N THR A 280 -9.01 13.33 -15.23
CA THR A 280 -7.88 12.45 -14.90
C THR A 280 -8.26 11.43 -13.83
N TYR A 281 -8.99 11.82 -12.78
CA TYR A 281 -9.44 10.89 -11.75
C TYR A 281 -10.50 9.90 -12.26
N TYR A 282 -11.31 10.32 -13.21
CA TYR A 282 -12.25 9.40 -13.87
C TYR A 282 -11.52 8.24 -14.57
N ILE A 283 -10.43 8.52 -15.30
CA ILE A 283 -9.59 7.48 -15.89
C ILE A 283 -8.97 6.57 -14.81
N VAL A 284 -8.49 7.18 -13.72
CA VAL A 284 -7.94 6.42 -12.58
C VAL A 284 -8.96 5.44 -12.01
N GLN A 285 -10.22 5.85 -11.87
CA GLN A 285 -11.29 4.97 -11.37
C GLN A 285 -11.54 3.78 -12.32
N ILE A 286 -11.58 4.03 -13.64
CA ILE A 286 -11.72 2.94 -14.64
C ILE A 286 -10.56 1.93 -14.49
N LEU A 287 -9.32 2.42 -14.40
CA LEU A 287 -8.15 1.55 -14.30
C LEU A 287 -8.09 0.78 -12.98
N LEU A 288 -8.53 1.39 -11.87
CA LEU A 288 -8.61 0.71 -10.56
C LEU A 288 -9.60 -0.47 -10.59
N THR A 289 -10.80 -0.25 -11.12
CA THR A 289 -11.82 -1.30 -11.21
C THR A 289 -11.39 -2.41 -12.17
N THR A 290 -10.82 -2.04 -13.31
CA THR A 290 -10.29 -2.97 -14.31
C THR A 290 -9.11 -3.79 -13.77
N SER A 291 -8.19 -3.16 -13.02
CA SER A 291 -7.04 -3.85 -12.39
C SER A 291 -7.49 -4.88 -11.36
N LEU A 292 -8.51 -4.55 -10.56
CA LEU A 292 -9.03 -5.41 -9.51
C LEU A 292 -9.54 -6.74 -10.10
N THR A 293 -10.43 -6.68 -11.07
CA THR A 293 -11.02 -7.86 -11.71
C THR A 293 -10.04 -8.60 -12.62
N SER A 294 -9.14 -7.85 -13.29
CA SER A 294 -8.05 -8.43 -14.07
C SER A 294 -7.08 -9.24 -13.21
N SER A 295 -6.87 -8.86 -11.93
CA SER A 295 -6.00 -9.63 -11.03
C SER A 295 -6.57 -11.02 -10.74
N ILE A 296 -7.88 -11.13 -10.57
CA ILE A 296 -8.57 -12.41 -10.38
C ILE A 296 -8.47 -13.26 -11.64
N ALA A 297 -8.81 -12.69 -12.81
CA ALA A 297 -8.74 -13.39 -14.08
C ALA A 297 -7.31 -13.87 -14.42
N HIS A 298 -6.31 -13.01 -14.18
CA HIS A 298 -4.91 -13.35 -14.41
C HIS A 298 -4.46 -14.50 -13.48
N ALA A 299 -4.80 -14.44 -12.20
CA ALA A 299 -4.47 -15.49 -11.24
C ALA A 299 -5.06 -16.84 -11.68
N VAL A 300 -6.33 -16.86 -12.09
CA VAL A 300 -7.00 -18.09 -12.53
C VAL A 300 -6.38 -18.61 -13.83
N LEU A 301 -6.21 -17.79 -14.86
CA LEU A 301 -5.73 -18.19 -16.18
C LEU A 301 -4.28 -18.74 -16.14
N TYR A 302 -3.39 -18.05 -15.44
CA TYR A 302 -1.97 -18.44 -15.43
C TYR A 302 -1.63 -19.51 -14.40
N ASN A 303 -2.50 -19.71 -13.38
CA ASN A 303 -2.26 -20.67 -12.30
C ASN A 303 -3.32 -21.80 -12.24
N TYR A 304 -4.09 -22.01 -13.30
CA TYR A 304 -5.16 -23.04 -13.34
C TYR A 304 -4.67 -24.45 -12.98
N ARG A 305 -3.40 -24.77 -13.30
CA ARG A 305 -2.78 -26.06 -12.95
C ARG A 305 -2.54 -26.19 -11.44
N ILE A 306 -2.20 -25.11 -10.76
CA ILE A 306 -2.02 -25.07 -9.30
C ILE A 306 -3.38 -25.29 -8.64
N PHE A 307 -4.42 -24.58 -9.10
CA PHE A 307 -5.78 -24.79 -8.62
C PHE A 307 -6.28 -26.21 -8.85
N GLY A 308 -6.05 -26.76 -10.05
CA GLY A 308 -6.39 -28.15 -10.36
C GLY A 308 -5.65 -29.20 -9.49
N ALA A 309 -4.39 -28.92 -9.14
CA ALA A 309 -3.60 -29.79 -8.28
C ALA A 309 -4.03 -29.75 -6.80
N MET A 310 -4.69 -28.68 -6.35
CA MET A 310 -5.24 -28.59 -4.99
C MET A 310 -6.30 -29.63 -4.71
N PHE A 311 -7.11 -29.93 -5.74
CA PHE A 311 -8.18 -30.94 -5.65
C PHE A 311 -7.65 -32.38 -5.85
N LYS A 312 -6.41 -32.53 -6.33
CA LYS A 312 -5.76 -33.82 -6.54
C LYS A 312 -4.66 -34.02 -5.51
N LYS A 313 -4.89 -34.88 -4.52
CA LYS A 313 -3.95 -35.19 -3.40
C LYS A 313 -2.54 -35.63 -3.82
N SER A 314 -2.29 -35.99 -5.09
CA SER A 314 -1.17 -36.83 -5.50
C SER A 314 0.12 -36.16 -6.00
N LYS A 315 0.20 -34.82 -6.18
CA LYS A 315 1.41 -34.18 -6.78
C LYS A 315 1.93 -32.93 -6.06
N ARG A 316 1.77 -32.83 -4.76
CA ARG A 316 2.19 -31.66 -3.97
C ARG A 316 3.72 -31.56 -3.70
N SER A 317 4.52 -32.59 -3.99
CA SER A 317 5.92 -32.65 -3.53
C SER A 317 6.96 -32.05 -4.48
N ALA A 318 6.64 -31.82 -5.75
CA ALA A 318 7.64 -31.49 -6.78
C ALA A 318 8.05 -30.00 -6.84
N ASP A 319 7.29 -29.06 -6.22
CA ASP A 319 7.53 -27.60 -6.34
C ASP A 319 7.55 -26.89 -4.97
N ILE A 320 8.04 -27.58 -3.94
CA ILE A 320 8.17 -27.02 -2.59
C ILE A 320 9.51 -26.30 -2.46
N ASP A 321 9.48 -25.06 -1.92
CA ASP A 321 10.67 -24.26 -1.62
C ASP A 321 11.63 -25.01 -0.66
N PRO A 322 12.94 -25.08 -0.97
CA PRO A 322 13.94 -25.72 -0.10
C PRO A 322 13.95 -25.18 1.33
N HIS A 323 13.70 -23.87 1.53
CA HIS A 323 13.59 -23.28 2.86
C HIS A 323 12.38 -23.83 3.63
N ARG A 324 11.30 -24.16 2.93
CA ARG A 324 10.12 -24.81 3.53
C ARG A 324 10.45 -26.21 4.04
N LEU A 325 11.26 -26.97 3.30
CA LEU A 325 11.69 -28.30 3.72
C LEU A 325 12.47 -28.24 5.05
N VAL A 326 13.35 -27.24 5.21
CA VAL A 326 14.05 -27.02 6.47
C VAL A 326 13.09 -26.66 7.61
N CYS A 327 12.03 -25.89 7.33
CA CYS A 327 11.03 -25.50 8.33
C CYS A 327 10.09 -26.63 8.73
N GLN A 328 9.98 -27.73 7.97
CA GLN A 328 9.12 -28.90 8.30
C GLN A 328 9.46 -29.57 9.63
N LYS A 329 10.71 -29.39 10.12
CA LYS A 329 11.11 -29.87 11.45
C LYS A 329 10.31 -29.21 12.60
N TYR A 330 9.71 -28.05 12.36
CA TYR A 330 8.88 -27.34 13.32
C TYR A 330 7.39 -27.63 13.08
N LYS A 331 6.60 -27.60 14.15
CA LYS A 331 5.14 -27.73 14.05
C LYS A 331 4.54 -26.47 13.41
N ASP A 332 3.69 -26.66 12.40
CA ASP A 332 2.91 -25.59 11.81
C ASP A 332 1.85 -25.07 12.76
N PHE A 333 1.41 -23.83 12.56
CA PHE A 333 0.20 -23.32 13.21
C PHE A 333 -1.00 -24.07 12.62
N PRO A 334 -1.85 -24.68 13.47
CA PRO A 334 -2.88 -25.58 13.00
C PRO A 334 -4.00 -24.83 12.27
N LEU A 335 -4.57 -25.46 11.24
CA LEU A 335 -5.65 -24.85 10.44
C LEU A 335 -6.88 -24.53 11.31
N TRP A 336 -7.21 -25.39 12.29
CA TRP A 336 -8.31 -25.12 13.22
C TRP A 336 -8.11 -23.84 14.04
N GLY A 337 -6.85 -23.46 14.32
CA GLY A 337 -6.52 -22.21 15.00
C GLY A 337 -6.85 -20.99 14.13
N PHE A 338 -6.55 -21.04 12.82
CA PHE A 338 -6.96 -20.00 11.89
C PHE A 338 -8.49 -19.91 11.73
N ILE A 339 -9.17 -21.06 11.72
CA ILE A 339 -10.66 -21.11 11.67
C ILE A 339 -11.26 -20.50 12.94
N LEU A 340 -10.72 -20.80 14.11
CA LEU A 340 -11.20 -20.23 15.37
C LEU A 340 -11.02 -18.70 15.41
N LEU A 341 -9.85 -18.21 14.95
CA LEU A 341 -9.62 -16.76 14.80
C LEU A 341 -10.62 -16.12 13.83
N ALA A 342 -10.91 -16.79 12.71
CA ALA A 342 -11.92 -16.34 11.75
C ALA A 342 -13.31 -16.22 12.37
N LEU A 343 -13.78 -17.27 13.03
CA LEU A 343 -15.11 -17.31 13.63
C LEU A 343 -15.27 -16.24 14.72
N GLY A 344 -14.28 -16.06 15.58
CA GLY A 344 -14.27 -15.00 16.58
C GLY A 344 -14.27 -13.60 15.95
N ALA A 345 -13.44 -13.38 14.93
CA ALA A 345 -13.36 -12.10 14.23
C ALA A 345 -14.63 -11.76 13.43
N ILE A 346 -15.22 -12.75 12.76
CA ILE A 346 -16.50 -12.60 12.05
C ILE A 346 -17.63 -12.29 13.03
N GLY A 347 -17.69 -13.00 14.17
CA GLY A 347 -18.67 -12.71 15.23
C GLY A 347 -18.54 -11.28 15.76
N LEU A 348 -17.30 -10.81 16.01
CA LEU A 348 -17.04 -9.41 16.38
C LEU A 348 -17.47 -8.44 15.26
N ALA A 349 -17.21 -8.77 14.00
CA ALA A 349 -17.58 -7.92 12.86
C ALA A 349 -19.09 -7.71 12.78
N PHE A 350 -19.88 -8.78 12.92
CA PHE A 350 -21.34 -8.69 12.97
C PHE A 350 -21.84 -7.90 14.19
N GLY A 351 -21.28 -8.18 15.37
CA GLY A 351 -21.64 -7.49 16.60
C GLY A 351 -21.36 -5.98 16.52
N MET A 352 -20.16 -5.59 16.07
CA MET A 352 -19.80 -4.18 15.95
C MET A 352 -20.60 -3.47 14.86
N SER A 353 -20.87 -4.12 13.74
CA SER A 353 -21.71 -3.58 12.67
C SER A 353 -23.14 -3.29 13.15
N ALA A 354 -23.71 -4.16 13.97
CA ALA A 354 -25.04 -3.98 14.54
C ALA A 354 -25.07 -2.88 15.61
N ILE A 355 -24.13 -2.89 16.57
CA ILE A 355 -24.07 -1.91 17.67
C ILE A 355 -23.81 -0.49 17.17
N SER A 356 -23.01 -0.35 16.10
CA SER A 356 -22.63 0.97 15.55
C SER A 356 -23.65 1.55 14.57
N ASN A 357 -24.80 0.91 14.35
CA ASN A 357 -25.77 1.31 13.33
C ASN A 357 -25.11 1.62 11.98
N SER A 358 -24.23 0.71 11.53
CA SER A 358 -23.35 0.88 10.36
C SER A 358 -24.08 1.08 9.03
N GLY A 359 -25.40 0.83 8.97
CA GLY A 359 -26.17 0.76 7.75
C GLY A 359 -25.85 -0.45 6.85
N LEU A 360 -24.82 -1.24 7.21
CA LEU A 360 -24.41 -2.43 6.45
C LEU A 360 -25.28 -3.64 6.84
N SER A 361 -26.00 -4.18 5.87
CA SER A 361 -26.78 -5.40 6.09
C SER A 361 -25.90 -6.63 6.31
N ALA A 362 -26.39 -7.63 7.06
CA ALA A 362 -25.64 -8.87 7.29
C ALA A 362 -25.24 -9.61 6.00
N PRO A 363 -26.10 -9.73 4.96
CA PRO A 363 -25.68 -10.29 3.68
C PRO A 363 -24.55 -9.48 3.01
N ALA A 364 -24.57 -8.14 3.11
CA ALA A 364 -23.53 -7.29 2.55
C ALA A 364 -22.18 -7.52 3.24
N LEU A 365 -22.16 -7.72 4.56
CA LEU A 365 -20.94 -8.08 5.27
C LEU A 365 -20.38 -9.44 4.80
N ILE A 366 -21.25 -10.46 4.61
CA ILE A 366 -20.83 -11.75 4.06
C ILE A 366 -20.21 -11.59 2.67
N VAL A 367 -20.84 -10.81 1.80
CA VAL A 367 -20.29 -10.51 0.45
C VAL A 367 -18.94 -9.83 0.57
N ALA A 368 -18.76 -8.86 1.47
CA ALA A 368 -17.46 -8.21 1.70
C ALA A 368 -16.36 -9.22 2.08
N LEU A 369 -16.68 -10.19 2.95
CA LEU A 369 -15.74 -11.24 3.35
C LEU A 369 -15.38 -12.18 2.20
N ILE A 370 -16.35 -12.58 1.37
CA ILE A 370 -16.11 -13.41 0.18
C ILE A 370 -15.23 -12.66 -0.82
N VAL A 371 -15.54 -11.40 -1.11
CA VAL A 371 -14.75 -10.54 -1.98
C VAL A 371 -13.32 -10.41 -1.45
N SER A 372 -13.16 -10.18 -0.15
CA SER A 372 -11.86 -10.12 0.52
C SER A 372 -11.01 -11.39 0.27
N PHE A 373 -11.60 -12.57 0.42
CA PHE A 373 -10.90 -13.84 0.18
C PHE A 373 -10.47 -13.99 -1.28
N ILE A 374 -11.38 -13.74 -2.23
CA ILE A 374 -11.11 -13.84 -3.67
C ILE A 374 -10.00 -12.86 -4.08
N LEU A 375 -10.02 -11.64 -3.55
CA LEU A 375 -9.00 -10.63 -3.83
C LEU A 375 -7.66 -10.96 -3.20
N THR A 376 -7.63 -11.48 -1.98
CA THR A 376 -6.39 -11.96 -1.35
C THR A 376 -5.73 -13.04 -2.20
N LEU A 377 -6.52 -13.95 -2.76
CA LEU A 377 -6.02 -15.00 -3.66
C LEU A 377 -5.51 -14.40 -4.97
N GLY A 378 -6.32 -13.58 -5.66
CA GLY A 378 -5.98 -13.02 -6.99
C GLY A 378 -4.76 -12.09 -6.94
N THR A 379 -4.78 -11.11 -6.05
CA THR A 379 -3.68 -10.15 -5.91
C THR A 379 -2.46 -10.76 -5.21
N GLY A 380 -2.65 -11.80 -4.39
CA GLY A 380 -1.58 -12.54 -3.73
C GLY A 380 -0.60 -13.19 -4.69
N PHE A 381 -1.07 -13.75 -5.81
CA PHE A 381 -0.20 -14.27 -6.87
C PHE A 381 0.66 -13.16 -7.49
N ILE A 382 0.05 -12.00 -7.77
CA ILE A 382 0.78 -10.86 -8.34
C ILE A 382 1.82 -10.37 -7.35
N PHE A 383 1.46 -10.18 -6.10
CA PHE A 383 2.36 -9.71 -5.05
C PHE A 383 3.52 -10.67 -4.81
N ALA A 384 3.25 -11.99 -4.74
CA ALA A 384 4.29 -12.99 -4.53
C ALA A 384 5.34 -13.04 -5.66
N LEU A 385 4.93 -12.76 -6.90
CA LEU A 385 5.80 -12.79 -8.08
C LEU A 385 6.52 -11.46 -8.32
N THR A 386 5.80 -10.35 -8.19
CA THR A 386 6.24 -9.03 -8.66
C THR A 386 6.73 -8.12 -7.53
N GLY A 387 6.36 -8.41 -6.28
CA GLY A 387 6.58 -7.51 -5.15
C GLY A 387 5.65 -6.28 -5.13
N PHE A 388 4.75 -6.13 -6.10
CA PHE A 388 3.83 -5.00 -6.18
C PHE A 388 2.46 -5.35 -5.60
N VAL A 389 1.97 -4.52 -4.70
CA VAL A 389 0.63 -4.65 -4.11
C VAL A 389 -0.34 -3.80 -4.91
N VAL A 390 -1.34 -4.44 -5.52
CA VAL A 390 -2.45 -3.73 -6.16
C VAL A 390 -3.27 -2.99 -5.10
N ARG A 391 -3.61 -1.72 -5.35
CA ARG A 391 -4.45 -0.93 -4.43
C ARG A 391 -5.87 -1.48 -4.39
N LEU A 392 -6.21 -2.17 -3.31
CA LEU A 392 -7.49 -2.88 -3.15
C LEU A 392 -8.63 -1.96 -2.69
N SER A 393 -8.34 -1.08 -1.73
CA SER A 393 -9.34 -0.27 -1.03
C SER A 393 -10.28 0.51 -1.96
N PRO A 394 -9.78 1.29 -2.96
CA PRO A 394 -10.69 2.04 -3.83
C PRO A 394 -11.62 1.13 -4.65
N GLY A 395 -11.08 0.04 -5.22
CA GLY A 395 -11.87 -0.89 -6.03
C GLY A 395 -12.94 -1.64 -5.22
N ILE A 396 -12.62 -2.00 -3.97
CA ILE A 396 -13.59 -2.64 -3.06
C ILE A 396 -14.69 -1.65 -2.66
N GLN A 397 -14.33 -0.39 -2.40
CA GLN A 397 -15.30 0.65 -2.07
C GLN A 397 -16.26 0.91 -3.24
N MET A 398 -15.73 0.92 -4.46
CA MET A 398 -16.53 1.02 -5.69
C MET A 398 -17.47 -0.18 -5.84
N LEU A 399 -16.98 -1.39 -5.63
CA LEU A 399 -17.79 -2.61 -5.71
C LEU A 399 -18.89 -2.60 -4.63
N GLY A 400 -18.56 -2.24 -3.40
CA GLY A 400 -19.53 -2.14 -2.31
C GLY A 400 -20.63 -1.13 -2.61
N GLY A 401 -20.28 0.04 -3.13
CA GLY A 401 -21.24 1.07 -3.52
C GLY A 401 -22.15 0.67 -4.70
N LEU A 402 -21.65 -0.14 -5.64
CA LEU A 402 -22.49 -0.68 -6.73
C LEU A 402 -23.46 -1.76 -6.24
N LEU A 403 -23.02 -2.63 -5.35
CA LEU A 403 -23.83 -3.74 -4.84
C LEU A 403 -24.85 -3.29 -3.79
N PHE A 404 -24.46 -2.35 -2.93
CA PHE A 404 -25.23 -1.88 -1.77
C PHE A 404 -25.28 -0.35 -1.71
N PRO A 405 -25.93 0.30 -2.71
CA PRO A 405 -25.99 1.76 -2.78
C PRO A 405 -26.98 2.35 -1.77
N GLY A 406 -26.80 3.63 -1.46
CA GLY A 406 -27.76 4.45 -0.72
C GLY A 406 -27.32 4.85 0.69
N ASN A 407 -26.14 4.38 1.16
CA ASN A 407 -25.63 4.77 2.47
C ASN A 407 -24.10 4.90 2.48
N VAL A 408 -23.59 6.05 2.92
CA VAL A 408 -22.15 6.35 3.00
C VAL A 408 -21.46 5.45 4.02
N PHE A 409 -22.07 5.26 5.19
CA PHE A 409 -21.49 4.47 6.27
C PHE A 409 -21.42 3.00 5.88
N ALA A 410 -22.47 2.43 5.28
CA ALA A 410 -22.46 1.06 4.79
C ALA A 410 -21.32 0.82 3.78
N SER A 411 -21.04 1.77 2.88
CA SER A 411 -19.94 1.70 1.93
C SER A 411 -18.57 1.68 2.63
N MET A 412 -18.39 2.49 3.68
CA MET A 412 -17.14 2.49 4.47
C MET A 412 -16.93 1.17 5.21
N TRP A 413 -17.97 0.64 5.87
CA TRP A 413 -17.90 -0.63 6.58
C TRP A 413 -17.63 -1.80 5.65
N PHE A 414 -18.29 -1.84 4.48
CA PHE A 414 -17.99 -2.82 3.44
C PHE A 414 -16.52 -2.78 3.03
N THR A 415 -15.98 -1.57 2.84
CA THR A 415 -14.58 -1.37 2.45
C THR A 415 -13.61 -1.80 3.55
N VAL A 416 -13.91 -1.54 4.80
CA VAL A 416 -13.08 -1.96 5.94
C VAL A 416 -12.97 -3.47 5.98
N TYR A 417 -14.09 -4.19 6.00
CA TYR A 417 -14.05 -5.66 6.10
C TYR A 417 -13.61 -6.34 4.80
N GLY A 418 -13.92 -5.77 3.65
CA GLY A 418 -13.42 -6.25 2.36
C GLY A 418 -11.94 -5.96 2.14
N GLY A 419 -11.53 -4.72 2.40
CA GLY A 419 -10.21 -4.21 2.06
C GLY A 419 -9.14 -4.48 3.11
N THR A 420 -9.39 -4.18 4.38
CA THR A 420 -8.42 -4.43 5.46
C THR A 420 -8.09 -5.91 5.55
N SER A 421 -9.11 -6.78 5.52
CA SER A 421 -8.92 -8.22 5.63
C SER A 421 -8.08 -8.77 4.48
N ALA A 422 -8.32 -8.30 3.25
CA ALA A 422 -7.52 -8.70 2.09
C ALA A 422 -6.07 -8.21 2.20
N TYR A 423 -5.87 -6.93 2.50
CA TYR A 423 -4.54 -6.34 2.63
C TYR A 423 -3.74 -6.99 3.76
N GLN A 424 -4.38 -7.24 4.90
CA GLN A 424 -3.74 -7.93 6.02
C GLN A 424 -3.39 -9.37 5.67
N GLY A 425 -4.25 -10.08 4.93
CA GLY A 425 -3.96 -11.42 4.42
C GLY A 425 -2.69 -11.45 3.57
N LEU A 426 -2.52 -10.47 2.67
CA LEU A 426 -1.29 -10.34 1.85
C LEU A 426 -0.04 -10.09 2.70
N ASN A 427 -0.13 -9.22 3.70
CA ASN A 427 0.99 -8.94 4.60
C ASN A 427 1.40 -10.16 5.42
N ILE A 428 0.42 -10.91 5.92
CA ILE A 428 0.70 -12.14 6.67
C ILE A 428 1.36 -13.19 5.78
N LEU A 429 0.91 -13.37 4.54
CA LEU A 429 1.55 -14.27 3.57
C LEU A 429 3.02 -13.87 3.31
N LYS A 430 3.29 -12.59 3.09
CA LYS A 430 4.65 -12.04 2.96
C LYS A 430 5.50 -12.34 4.21
N ASN A 431 4.97 -12.06 5.38
CA ASN A 431 5.64 -12.28 6.65
C ASN A 431 5.89 -13.76 6.94
N MET A 432 4.98 -14.65 6.56
CA MET A 432 5.18 -16.09 6.63
C MET A 432 6.32 -16.54 5.70
N LYS A 433 6.43 -15.98 4.49
CA LYS A 433 7.56 -16.24 3.59
C LYS A 433 8.88 -15.72 4.16
N TYR A 434 8.89 -14.51 4.73
CA TYR A 434 10.06 -13.99 5.43
C TYR A 434 10.50 -14.93 6.57
N GLY A 435 9.57 -15.36 7.43
CA GLY A 435 9.83 -16.34 8.50
C GLY A 435 10.40 -17.67 7.96
N GLN A 436 9.91 -18.14 6.81
CA GLN A 436 10.42 -19.32 6.13
C GLN A 436 11.87 -19.15 5.68
N TYR A 437 12.26 -18.00 5.13
CA TYR A 437 13.62 -17.72 4.67
C TYR A 437 14.66 -17.59 5.80
N ILE A 438 14.22 -17.16 6.99
CA ILE A 438 15.08 -17.08 8.19
C ILE A 438 14.97 -18.33 9.08
N HIS A 439 14.23 -19.36 8.64
CA HIS A 439 13.98 -20.61 9.36
C HIS A 439 13.40 -20.40 10.77
N LEU A 440 12.51 -19.40 10.93
CA LEU A 440 11.77 -19.17 12.16
C LEU A 440 10.61 -20.19 12.25
N PRO A 441 10.35 -20.78 13.44
CA PRO A 441 9.22 -21.70 13.61
C PRO A 441 7.89 -21.05 13.18
N PRO A 442 7.08 -21.69 12.30
CA PRO A 442 5.86 -21.08 11.76
C PRO A 442 4.85 -20.61 12.80
N ARG A 443 4.77 -21.31 13.95
CA ARG A 443 3.91 -20.88 15.08
C ARG A 443 4.36 -19.55 15.66
N LEU A 444 5.67 -19.34 15.83
CA LEU A 444 6.21 -18.08 16.35
C LEU A 444 5.98 -16.93 15.38
N VAL A 445 6.02 -17.18 14.05
CA VAL A 445 5.67 -16.19 13.05
C VAL A 445 4.21 -15.73 13.20
N VAL A 446 3.27 -16.64 13.46
CA VAL A 446 1.86 -16.29 13.68
C VAL A 446 1.70 -15.53 15.00
N TYR A 447 2.32 -16.01 16.10
CA TYR A 447 2.22 -15.36 17.40
C TYR A 447 2.81 -13.94 17.39
N SER A 448 3.97 -13.73 16.76
CA SER A 448 4.56 -12.38 16.63
C SER A 448 3.59 -11.41 15.93
N GLN A 449 2.92 -11.87 14.88
CA GLN A 449 1.97 -11.06 14.14
C GLN A 449 0.66 -10.82 14.92
N LEU A 450 0.16 -11.79 15.69
CA LEU A 450 -1.01 -11.60 16.55
C LEU A 450 -0.74 -10.56 17.65
N ILE A 451 0.43 -10.63 18.29
CA ILE A 451 0.84 -9.63 19.29
C ILE A 451 0.98 -8.26 18.61
N GLY A 452 1.66 -8.21 17.46
CA GLY A 452 1.81 -6.98 16.67
C GLY A 452 0.49 -6.37 16.26
N CYS A 453 -0.48 -7.18 15.79
CA CYS A 453 -1.82 -6.73 15.44
C CYS A 453 -2.55 -6.09 16.63
N THR A 454 -2.51 -6.73 17.82
CA THR A 454 -3.19 -6.24 19.01
C THR A 454 -2.57 -4.93 19.52
N VAL A 455 -1.24 -4.90 19.68
CA VAL A 455 -0.51 -3.70 20.12
C VAL A 455 -0.65 -2.59 19.09
N GLY A 456 -0.50 -2.91 17.81
CA GLY A 456 -0.64 -1.96 16.70
C GLY A 456 -2.02 -1.33 16.63
N SER A 457 -3.10 -2.12 16.78
CA SER A 457 -4.47 -1.59 16.81
C SER A 457 -4.68 -0.58 17.95
N LEU A 458 -4.16 -0.90 19.14
CA LEU A 458 -4.27 -0.02 20.30
C LEU A 458 -3.49 1.28 20.10
N THR A 459 -2.22 1.18 19.72
CA THR A 459 -1.36 2.36 19.51
C THR A 459 -1.83 3.23 18.36
N THR A 460 -2.25 2.63 17.24
CA THR A 460 -2.78 3.36 16.09
C THR A 460 -4.04 4.15 16.46
N LEU A 461 -4.96 3.55 17.24
CA LEU A 461 -6.18 4.23 17.67
C LEU A 461 -5.88 5.40 18.62
N LEU A 462 -4.97 5.24 19.57
CA LEU A 462 -4.56 6.30 20.49
C LEU A 462 -3.90 7.46 19.73
N VAL A 463 -2.97 7.16 18.82
CA VAL A 463 -2.26 8.17 18.03
C VAL A 463 -3.20 8.88 17.06
N ALA A 464 -4.09 8.13 16.37
CA ALA A 464 -5.06 8.73 15.45
C ALA A 464 -5.97 9.74 16.17
N ARG A 465 -6.48 9.39 17.36
CA ARG A 465 -7.29 10.32 18.17
C ARG A 465 -6.52 11.55 18.63
N ALA A 466 -5.28 11.37 19.07
CA ALA A 466 -4.44 12.48 19.47
C ALA A 466 -4.18 13.43 18.28
N ILE A 467 -3.90 12.91 17.09
CA ILE A 467 -3.69 13.74 15.89
C ILE A 467 -4.99 14.46 15.50
N VAL A 468 -6.13 13.78 15.48
CA VAL A 468 -7.42 14.40 15.11
C VAL A 468 -7.79 15.52 16.09
N SER A 469 -7.53 15.34 17.39
CA SER A 469 -7.85 16.36 18.40
C SER A 469 -6.96 17.60 18.33
N HIS A 470 -5.70 17.47 17.90
CA HIS A 470 -4.73 18.57 17.87
C HIS A 470 -4.58 19.24 16.50
N GLU A 471 -4.74 18.48 15.42
CA GLU A 471 -4.43 18.91 14.04
C GLU A 471 -5.67 18.87 13.13
N ARG A 472 -6.87 19.02 13.68
CA ARG A 472 -8.14 18.93 12.95
C ARG A 472 -8.20 19.85 11.73
N GLU A 473 -7.80 21.10 11.86
CA GLU A 473 -7.82 22.09 10.79
C GLU A 473 -6.84 21.73 9.67
N VAL A 474 -5.65 21.25 10.04
CA VAL A 474 -4.62 20.82 9.08
C VAL A 474 -5.08 19.59 8.28
N LEU A 475 -5.74 18.63 8.96
CA LEU A 475 -6.27 17.43 8.29
C LEU A 475 -7.44 17.72 7.34
N LEU A 476 -8.20 18.78 7.60
CA LEU A 476 -9.30 19.24 6.73
C LEU A 476 -8.81 20.14 5.59
N SER A 477 -7.57 20.63 5.66
CA SER A 477 -7.00 21.47 4.60
C SER A 477 -6.62 20.65 3.37
N PRO A 478 -6.77 21.18 2.13
CA PRO A 478 -6.45 20.45 0.90
C PRO A 478 -4.97 20.03 0.77
N HIS A 479 -4.06 20.80 1.36
CA HIS A 479 -2.61 20.64 1.17
C HIS A 479 -1.86 20.12 2.41
N GLY A 480 -2.49 20.17 3.60
CA GLY A 480 -1.81 19.86 4.86
C GLY A 480 -0.73 20.91 5.22
N ASN A 481 0.22 20.54 6.08
CA ASN A 481 1.32 21.42 6.52
C ASN A 481 2.73 20.83 6.29
N GLY A 482 2.87 19.87 5.38
CA GLY A 482 4.13 19.18 5.12
C GLY A 482 4.47 18.06 6.12
N ILE A 483 3.87 18.07 7.32
CA ILE A 483 4.01 17.03 8.34
C ILE A 483 2.75 16.15 8.37
N PHE A 484 1.59 16.79 8.46
CA PHE A 484 0.29 16.14 8.45
C PHE A 484 -0.47 16.47 7.17
N SER A 485 -1.11 15.47 6.59
CA SER A 485 -1.97 15.61 5.43
C SER A 485 -3.21 14.72 5.57
N GLY A 486 -4.37 15.30 5.32
CA GLY A 486 -5.64 14.59 5.28
C GLY A 486 -6.02 14.04 3.91
N ALA A 487 -5.15 14.11 2.90
CA ALA A 487 -5.47 13.78 1.51
C ALA A 487 -6.03 12.35 1.31
N GLU A 488 -5.45 11.32 1.94
CA GLU A 488 -5.96 9.94 1.83
C GLU A 488 -7.31 9.78 2.54
N ILE A 489 -7.51 10.46 3.67
CA ILE A 489 -8.77 10.47 4.43
C ILE A 489 -9.86 11.16 3.63
N ALA A 490 -9.54 12.31 3.01
CA ALA A 490 -10.43 13.02 2.09
C ALA A 490 -10.80 12.17 0.86
N ALA A 491 -9.83 11.44 0.30
CA ALA A 491 -10.07 10.52 -0.81
C ALA A 491 -10.97 9.35 -0.42
N PHE A 492 -10.79 8.79 0.78
CA PHE A 492 -11.65 7.72 1.31
C PHE A 492 -13.08 8.21 1.50
N GLN A 493 -13.26 9.39 2.09
CA GLN A 493 -14.56 10.04 2.28
C GLN A 493 -15.23 10.38 0.95
N ALA A 494 -14.52 11.00 0.01
CA ALA A 494 -15.06 11.36 -1.30
C ALA A 494 -15.57 10.13 -2.08
N ARG A 495 -14.84 9.01 -2.01
CA ARG A 495 -15.29 7.73 -2.57
C ARG A 495 -16.49 7.16 -1.84
N ALA A 496 -16.55 7.28 -0.50
CA ALA A 496 -17.69 6.80 0.27
C ALA A 496 -18.99 7.56 -0.09
N VAL A 497 -18.91 8.86 -0.29
CA VAL A 497 -20.04 9.67 -0.75
C VAL A 497 -20.41 9.33 -2.19
N SER A 498 -19.45 9.35 -3.12
CA SER A 498 -19.76 9.16 -4.54
C SER A 498 -20.25 7.75 -4.86
N TRP A 499 -19.63 6.73 -4.29
CA TRP A 499 -19.98 5.33 -4.52
C TRP A 499 -21.03 4.80 -3.55
N GLY A 500 -20.94 5.15 -2.28
CA GLY A 500 -21.91 4.70 -1.27
C GLY A 500 -23.28 5.32 -1.49
N LEU A 501 -23.34 6.59 -1.85
CA LEU A 501 -24.58 7.34 -1.94
C LEU A 501 -25.10 7.45 -3.37
N PHE A 502 -24.23 7.88 -4.31
CA PHE A 502 -24.64 8.30 -5.65
C PHE A 502 -24.34 7.26 -6.74
N SER A 503 -23.99 6.02 -6.40
CA SER A 503 -23.58 5.04 -7.41
C SER A 503 -24.63 4.78 -8.48
N ARG A 504 -25.90 4.75 -8.13
CA ARG A 504 -27.00 4.58 -9.09
C ARG A 504 -27.10 5.71 -10.10
N HIS A 505 -26.85 6.94 -9.68
CA HIS A 505 -26.97 8.14 -10.50
C HIS A 505 -25.69 8.49 -11.27
N LEU A 506 -24.55 7.96 -10.87
CA LEU A 506 -23.26 8.29 -11.48
C LEU A 506 -22.68 7.17 -12.35
N PHE A 507 -22.83 5.90 -11.95
CA PHE A 507 -22.03 4.79 -12.48
C PHE A 507 -22.84 3.68 -13.17
N LEU A 508 -24.17 3.67 -13.10
CA LEU A 508 -24.98 2.70 -13.86
C LEU A 508 -24.93 2.97 -15.36
N SER A 509 -25.33 1.98 -16.14
CA SER A 509 -25.40 2.10 -17.61
C SER A 509 -26.24 3.32 -18.04
N GLY A 510 -25.70 4.11 -18.96
CA GLY A 510 -26.31 5.36 -19.41
C GLY A 510 -26.00 6.59 -18.54
N GLN A 511 -25.37 6.44 -17.38
CA GLN A 511 -24.95 7.55 -16.53
C GLN A 511 -23.57 8.10 -16.92
N ARG A 512 -23.22 9.30 -16.42
CA ARG A 512 -22.03 10.07 -16.76
C ARG A 512 -20.71 9.28 -16.64
N TYR A 513 -20.57 8.42 -15.62
CA TYR A 513 -19.36 7.68 -15.30
C TYR A 513 -19.53 6.16 -15.46
N SER A 514 -20.46 5.73 -16.28
CA SER A 514 -20.78 4.29 -16.50
C SER A 514 -19.58 3.45 -16.96
N ALA A 515 -18.58 4.04 -17.63
CA ALA A 515 -17.38 3.30 -18.05
C ALA A 515 -16.57 2.72 -16.87
N VAL A 516 -16.69 3.26 -15.65
CA VAL A 516 -16.03 2.69 -14.47
C VAL A 516 -16.63 1.33 -14.11
N SER A 517 -17.96 1.20 -14.18
CA SER A 517 -18.65 -0.08 -13.95
C SER A 517 -18.38 -1.08 -15.07
N TRP A 518 -18.34 -0.64 -16.33
CA TRP A 518 -17.90 -1.47 -17.45
C TRP A 518 -16.45 -1.92 -17.30
N GLY A 519 -15.58 -1.09 -16.71
CA GLY A 519 -14.20 -1.44 -16.38
C GLY A 519 -14.09 -2.70 -15.51
N MET A 520 -15.01 -2.92 -14.57
CA MET A 520 -15.06 -4.14 -13.77
C MET A 520 -15.32 -5.39 -14.62
N LEU A 521 -16.15 -5.30 -15.64
CA LEU A 521 -16.43 -6.43 -16.53
C LEU A 521 -15.30 -6.66 -17.54
N ILE A 522 -14.80 -5.58 -18.14
CA ILE A 522 -13.70 -5.61 -19.11
C ILE A 522 -12.42 -6.18 -18.47
N GLY A 523 -12.19 -5.90 -17.20
CA GLY A 523 -11.02 -6.39 -16.49
C GLY A 523 -10.90 -7.92 -16.46
N PHE A 524 -12.00 -8.66 -16.41
CA PHE A 524 -11.98 -10.11 -16.52
C PHE A 524 -11.52 -10.59 -17.91
N ALA A 525 -11.84 -9.84 -18.96
CA ALA A 525 -11.52 -10.21 -20.34
C ALA A 525 -10.08 -9.85 -20.75
N LEU A 526 -9.52 -8.77 -20.20
CA LEU A 526 -8.22 -8.21 -20.63
C LEU A 526 -7.02 -9.16 -20.57
N PRO A 527 -6.85 -10.04 -19.56
CA PRO A 527 -5.74 -11.01 -19.56
C PRO A 527 -5.86 -12.12 -20.60
N VAL A 528 -7.09 -12.40 -21.10
CA VAL A 528 -7.37 -13.53 -22.00
C VAL A 528 -6.61 -13.44 -23.32
N PRO A 529 -6.59 -12.31 -24.06
CA PRO A 529 -5.85 -12.19 -25.31
C PRO A 529 -4.35 -12.47 -25.15
N PHE A 530 -3.72 -11.97 -24.07
CA PHE A 530 -2.30 -12.20 -23.80
C PHE A 530 -2.02 -13.67 -23.48
N PHE A 531 -2.91 -14.31 -22.73
CA PHE A 531 -2.81 -15.73 -22.41
C PHE A 531 -2.95 -16.61 -23.66
N VAL A 532 -3.94 -16.35 -24.50
CA VAL A 532 -4.15 -17.08 -25.76
C VAL A 532 -3.00 -16.84 -26.72
N ALA A 533 -2.61 -15.59 -26.93
CA ALA A 533 -1.49 -15.23 -27.78
C ALA A 533 -0.18 -15.88 -27.33
N HIS A 534 0.07 -15.98 -26.01
CA HIS A 534 1.24 -16.72 -25.49
C HIS A 534 1.19 -18.21 -25.84
N LYS A 535 0.02 -18.84 -25.82
CA LYS A 535 -0.13 -20.25 -26.21
C LYS A 535 0.11 -20.47 -27.71
N ILE A 536 -0.32 -19.52 -28.57
CA ILE A 536 -0.14 -19.57 -30.01
C ILE A 536 1.30 -19.22 -30.41
N TRP A 537 1.84 -18.16 -29.80
CA TRP A 537 3.19 -17.63 -30.10
C TRP A 537 4.09 -17.58 -28.84
N PRO A 538 4.62 -18.72 -28.35
CA PRO A 538 5.47 -18.76 -27.16
C PRO A 538 6.74 -17.93 -27.27
N ARG A 539 7.23 -17.69 -28.50
CA ARG A 539 8.46 -16.93 -28.79
C ARG A 539 8.42 -15.49 -28.23
N PHE A 540 7.25 -14.86 -28.23
CA PHE A 540 7.09 -13.49 -27.76
C PHE A 540 7.02 -13.39 -26.23
N LYS A 541 7.03 -14.49 -25.49
CA LYS A 541 7.00 -14.53 -24.02
C LYS A 541 5.91 -13.64 -23.42
N LEU A 542 4.74 -13.58 -24.04
CA LEU A 542 3.62 -12.73 -23.62
C LEU A 542 3.07 -13.07 -22.23
N ASN A 543 3.46 -14.20 -21.66
CA ASN A 543 3.22 -14.53 -20.25
C ASN A 543 3.94 -13.60 -19.26
N GLN A 544 4.93 -12.83 -19.72
CA GLN A 544 5.58 -11.82 -18.90
C GLN A 544 4.78 -10.51 -18.83
N VAL A 545 3.77 -10.34 -19.69
CA VAL A 545 2.86 -9.20 -19.64
C VAL A 545 1.82 -9.43 -18.56
N ILE A 546 2.03 -8.81 -17.42
CA ILE A 546 1.14 -8.91 -16.25
C ILE A 546 0.16 -7.75 -16.31
N VAL A 547 -0.96 -7.96 -17.03
CA VAL A 547 -1.98 -6.94 -17.28
C VAL A 547 -2.45 -6.24 -16.00
N PRO A 548 -2.83 -6.93 -14.91
CA PRO A 548 -3.28 -6.26 -13.69
C PRO A 548 -2.18 -5.46 -13.00
N LEU A 549 -0.92 -5.82 -13.18
CA LEU A 549 0.22 -5.05 -12.67
C LEU A 549 0.30 -3.69 -13.37
N PHE A 550 0.29 -3.68 -14.70
CA PHE A 550 0.29 -2.44 -15.48
C PHE A 550 -0.89 -1.54 -15.12
N LEU A 551 -2.11 -2.08 -15.11
CA LEU A 551 -3.34 -1.35 -14.78
C LEU A 551 -3.35 -0.84 -13.34
N GLY A 552 -2.70 -1.53 -12.40
CA GLY A 552 -2.62 -1.13 -10.98
C GLY A 552 -1.55 -0.08 -10.71
N ILE A 553 -0.48 -0.04 -11.51
CA ILE A 553 0.59 0.96 -11.35
C ILE A 553 0.12 2.35 -11.76
N VAL A 554 -0.60 2.50 -12.87
CA VAL A 554 -1.07 3.82 -13.37
C VAL A 554 -1.88 4.59 -12.30
N PRO A 555 -2.91 4.01 -11.65
CA PRO A 555 -3.58 4.66 -10.53
C PRO A 555 -2.70 4.89 -9.30
N GLY A 556 -1.74 4.00 -9.07
CA GLY A 556 -0.76 4.16 -8.00
C GLY A 556 0.08 5.41 -8.18
N LEU A 557 0.47 5.72 -9.40
CA LEU A 557 1.23 6.92 -9.74
C LEU A 557 0.41 8.21 -9.53
N TYR A 558 -0.90 8.19 -9.68
CA TYR A 558 -1.76 9.37 -9.55
C TYR A 558 -1.67 10.08 -8.18
N ASN A 559 -1.47 9.32 -7.12
CA ASN A 559 -1.42 9.82 -5.74
C ASN A 559 0.02 10.01 -5.21
N MET A 560 1.04 9.78 -6.04
CA MET A 560 2.44 9.86 -5.65
C MET A 560 3.07 11.20 -6.07
N ALA A 561 4.17 11.56 -5.41
CA ALA A 561 5.08 12.56 -5.92
C ALA A 561 5.94 11.94 -7.04
N TYR A 562 5.80 12.45 -8.25
CA TYR A 562 6.47 11.88 -9.43
C TYR A 562 7.95 12.24 -9.57
N ALA A 563 8.45 13.16 -8.75
CA ALA A 563 9.80 13.68 -8.85
C ALA A 563 10.91 12.61 -8.80
N GLY A 564 10.67 11.52 -8.08
CA GLY A 564 11.62 10.41 -7.95
C GLY A 564 11.57 9.35 -9.05
N GLU A 565 10.58 9.39 -9.96
CA GLU A 565 10.34 8.32 -10.93
C GLU A 565 11.47 8.10 -11.92
N LEU A 566 12.01 9.19 -12.50
CA LEU A 566 13.12 9.10 -13.45
C LEU A 566 14.37 8.53 -12.78
N ALA A 567 14.74 9.06 -11.61
CA ALA A 567 15.90 8.58 -10.85
C ALA A 567 15.73 7.11 -10.46
N ARG A 568 14.54 6.71 -10.01
CA ARG A 568 14.19 5.33 -9.68
C ARG A 568 14.34 4.39 -10.89
N MET A 569 13.82 4.77 -12.05
CA MET A 569 13.94 3.97 -13.28
C MET A 569 15.40 3.80 -13.70
N VAL A 570 16.19 4.86 -13.67
CA VAL A 570 17.63 4.82 -14.01
C VAL A 570 18.36 3.86 -13.05
N ILE A 571 18.17 4.01 -11.74
CA ILE A 571 18.82 3.17 -10.73
C ILE A 571 18.35 1.70 -10.88
N GLY A 572 17.06 1.49 -11.05
CA GLY A 572 16.49 0.16 -11.18
C GLY A 572 16.99 -0.58 -12.43
N LEU A 573 16.97 0.06 -13.58
CA LEU A 573 17.48 -0.52 -14.82
C LEU A 573 19.00 -0.73 -14.76
N THR A 574 19.74 0.21 -14.18
CA THR A 574 21.18 0.04 -13.95
C THR A 574 21.47 -1.18 -13.05
N SER A 575 20.72 -1.35 -11.98
CA SER A 575 20.86 -2.50 -11.09
C SER A 575 20.48 -3.82 -11.78
N GLN A 576 19.28 -3.91 -12.34
CA GLN A 576 18.72 -5.18 -12.80
C GLN A 576 19.16 -5.60 -14.22
N LEU A 577 19.50 -4.64 -15.10
CA LEU A 577 20.03 -4.95 -16.43
C LEU A 577 21.53 -4.97 -16.45
N TRP A 578 22.18 -3.88 -16.01
CA TRP A 578 23.62 -3.74 -16.17
C TRP A 578 24.39 -4.45 -15.06
N ALA A 579 24.16 -4.12 -13.79
CA ALA A 579 24.94 -4.69 -12.69
C ALA A 579 24.72 -6.20 -12.56
N ARG A 580 23.48 -6.67 -12.68
CA ARG A 580 23.15 -8.10 -12.63
C ARG A 580 23.81 -8.90 -13.75
N ARG A 581 23.96 -8.30 -14.96
CA ARG A 581 24.55 -8.98 -16.13
C ARG A 581 26.07 -8.89 -16.17
N TYR A 582 26.63 -7.70 -15.94
CA TYR A 582 28.05 -7.42 -16.14
C TYR A 582 28.88 -7.43 -14.85
N ARG A 583 28.24 -7.26 -13.70
CA ARG A 583 28.86 -7.27 -12.38
C ARG A 583 28.16 -8.24 -11.43
N ALA A 584 27.87 -9.46 -11.89
CA ALA A 584 27.06 -10.45 -11.18
C ALA A 584 27.59 -10.78 -9.77
N GLN A 585 28.91 -10.86 -9.59
CA GLN A 585 29.52 -11.10 -8.27
C GLN A 585 29.20 -9.96 -7.29
N TRP A 586 29.37 -8.70 -7.73
CA TRP A 586 29.03 -7.54 -6.92
C TRP A 586 27.52 -7.50 -6.62
N PHE A 587 26.69 -7.73 -7.65
CA PHE A 587 25.24 -7.74 -7.50
C PHE A 587 24.79 -8.75 -6.45
N ASN A 588 25.27 -9.98 -6.53
CA ASN A 588 24.90 -11.06 -5.60
C ASN A 588 25.40 -10.80 -4.16
N LYS A 589 26.57 -10.17 -4.01
CA LYS A 589 27.16 -9.90 -2.70
C LYS A 589 26.61 -8.65 -2.03
N TYR A 590 26.35 -7.57 -2.78
CA TYR A 590 26.13 -6.25 -2.22
C TYR A 590 24.78 -5.59 -2.57
N ASN A 591 24.14 -5.93 -3.68
CA ASN A 591 22.97 -5.18 -4.17
C ASN A 591 21.82 -5.10 -3.15
N TYR A 592 21.46 -6.23 -2.54
CA TYR A 592 20.39 -6.26 -1.53
C TYR A 592 20.83 -5.63 -0.20
N ILE A 593 22.11 -5.72 0.14
CA ILE A 593 22.68 -5.03 1.32
C ILE A 593 22.65 -3.50 1.11
N LEU A 594 22.96 -3.03 -0.11
CA LEU A 594 22.85 -1.62 -0.46
C LEU A 594 21.40 -1.12 -0.32
N SER A 595 20.43 -1.87 -0.87
CA SER A 595 19.03 -1.53 -0.69
C SER A 595 18.64 -1.43 0.79
N ALA A 596 19.06 -2.40 1.60
CA ALA A 596 18.79 -2.39 3.03
C ALA A 596 19.43 -1.19 3.76
N ALA A 597 20.64 -0.80 3.35
CA ALA A 597 21.35 0.35 3.93
C ALA A 597 20.68 1.67 3.57
N LEU A 598 20.32 1.85 2.29
CA LEU A 598 19.67 3.07 1.81
C LEU A 598 18.27 3.21 2.41
N ASP A 599 17.43 2.17 2.31
CA ASP A 599 16.07 2.21 2.86
C ASP A 599 16.06 2.38 4.38
N GLY A 600 16.87 1.60 5.10
CA GLY A 600 16.93 1.67 6.55
C GLY A 600 17.57 2.96 7.07
N GLY A 601 18.60 3.47 6.39
CA GLY A 601 19.28 4.71 6.75
C GLY A 601 18.41 5.93 6.55
N THR A 602 17.71 6.02 5.43
CA THR A 602 16.74 7.09 5.16
C THR A 602 15.62 7.10 6.20
N GLU A 603 15.05 5.96 6.56
CA GLU A 603 14.00 5.92 7.58
C GLU A 603 14.49 6.30 8.98
N VAL A 604 15.72 5.90 9.34
CA VAL A 604 16.34 6.35 10.59
C VAL A 604 16.58 7.86 10.56
N ALA A 605 17.10 8.39 9.44
CA ALA A 605 17.30 9.82 9.28
C ALA A 605 15.99 10.60 9.43
N VAL A 606 14.95 10.22 8.69
CA VAL A 606 13.61 10.84 8.76
C VAL A 606 13.05 10.77 10.19
N PHE A 607 13.16 9.62 10.86
CA PHE A 607 12.70 9.48 12.24
C PHE A 607 13.45 10.40 13.21
N VAL A 608 14.78 10.39 13.15
CA VAL A 608 15.61 11.23 14.04
C VAL A 608 15.37 12.71 13.79
N LEU A 609 15.30 13.12 12.52
CA LEU A 609 15.07 14.50 12.12
C LEU A 609 13.66 14.97 12.51
N ALA A 610 12.64 14.13 12.34
CA ALA A 610 11.28 14.44 12.79
C ALA A 610 11.21 14.67 14.31
N MET A 611 11.88 13.82 15.09
CA MET A 611 11.93 13.97 16.55
C MET A 611 12.75 15.19 17.00
N ALA A 612 13.88 15.47 16.33
CA ALA A 612 14.78 16.54 16.73
C ALA A 612 14.28 17.94 16.34
N PHE A 613 13.70 18.08 15.15
CA PHE A 613 13.36 19.40 14.57
C PHE A 613 11.87 19.70 14.47
N GLN A 614 11.03 18.67 14.28
CA GLN A 614 9.59 18.88 14.14
C GLN A 614 8.86 18.76 15.49
N GLY A 615 9.54 18.27 16.54
CA GLY A 615 8.98 18.02 17.86
C GLY A 615 7.84 17.00 17.82
N GLY A 616 7.78 16.07 18.76
CA GLY A 616 6.74 15.04 18.81
C GLY A 616 5.29 15.56 18.95
N GLY A 617 5.09 16.87 19.02
CA GLY A 617 3.81 17.55 19.16
C GLY A 617 3.49 18.59 18.07
N GLY A 618 4.14 18.52 16.90
CA GLY A 618 3.77 19.37 15.74
C GLY A 618 4.11 20.87 15.88
N ARG A 619 4.84 21.29 16.89
CA ARG A 619 5.36 22.66 16.99
C ARG A 619 6.50 22.82 15.98
N GLN A 620 6.21 23.42 14.84
CA GLN A 620 7.24 23.89 13.92
C GLN A 620 8.22 24.80 14.69
N SER A 621 9.51 24.48 14.63
CA SER A 621 10.53 25.42 15.09
C SER A 621 10.39 26.70 14.24
N ASN A 622 10.58 27.87 14.86
CA ASN A 622 10.48 29.18 14.19
C ASN A 622 11.37 29.29 12.93
N PHE A 623 12.35 28.41 12.77
CA PHE A 623 13.23 28.31 11.63
C PHE A 623 12.51 27.85 10.33
N LEU A 624 11.52 26.95 10.45
CA LEU A 624 10.75 26.46 9.30
C LEU A 624 9.62 27.43 8.90
N ARG A 625 9.13 28.28 9.78
CA ARG A 625 8.16 29.33 9.45
C ARG A 625 8.75 30.40 8.51
N GLN A 626 10.03 30.70 8.63
CA GLN A 626 10.69 31.71 7.79
C GLN A 626 11.06 31.23 6.40
N SER A 627 11.12 29.91 6.16
CA SER A 627 11.42 29.37 4.82
C SER A 627 10.18 29.13 3.93
N GLN A 628 8.98 29.30 4.48
CA GLN A 628 7.70 29.14 3.77
C GLN A 628 6.96 30.46 3.52
N SER A 629 7.42 31.58 4.05
CA SER A 629 7.03 32.94 3.67
C SER A 629 7.90 33.44 2.52
#